data_00174a70703c381705987c6c3cafd1c3
#
_entry.id   00174a70703c381705987c6c3cafd1c3
#
_cell.length_a   1.000
_cell.length_b   1.000
_cell.length_c   1.000
_cell.angle_alpha   90.00
_cell.angle_beta   90.00
_cell.angle_gamma   90.00
#
_symmetry.space_group_name_H-M   'P 1'
#
loop_
_entity.id
_entity.type
_entity.pdbx_description
1 polymer ?
#
loop_
_entity_poly.entity_id
_entity_poly.type
_entity_poly.pdbx_seq_one_letter_code
_entity_poly.pdbx_strand_id
1 'polypeptide(L)'
;MAGRFEGKRALVTGAAGGVGRATVELLTAEGAAVVGVDLAAGDEVLPCDVSDQESVRAAVAAAVERLGGLDVVVNVAGIDQFRKFEDLDLATWQRHLGVNLTGPMLVSQAALPHLRESRGNIVTIASIAGLRAQPYQAAYCASKSGVISLMKSLALELAADGIRVNTVCPGGVQTDLPTNAAAEHRDSDLDWGLLMETSGARYGFMPPSDVADAVAYLASDAAAAVTGAVLSVDRGTAC
;
A
#
# COMPACT_ATOMS: atom_id res chain seq x y z
N MET A 1 20.12 15.25 15.28
CA MET A 1 20.28 15.15 13.81
C MET A 1 18.90 15.43 13.22
N ALA A 2 18.79 16.16 12.12
CA ALA A 2 17.52 16.35 11.43
C ALA A 2 16.97 14.99 10.98
N GLY A 3 15.65 14.80 11.04
CA GLY A 3 15.01 13.58 10.58
C GLY A 3 15.15 13.41 9.06
N ARG A 4 15.00 12.17 8.54
CA ARG A 4 15.10 11.88 7.08
C ARG A 4 14.04 12.64 6.26
N PHE A 5 12.96 13.08 6.89
CA PHE A 5 11.79 13.70 6.25
C PHE A 5 11.54 15.14 6.71
N GLU A 6 12.56 15.81 7.29
CA GLU A 6 12.42 17.21 7.70
C GLU A 6 11.94 18.08 6.53
N GLY A 7 10.79 18.75 6.71
CA GLY A 7 10.17 19.61 5.71
C GLY A 7 9.47 18.86 4.55
N LYS A 8 9.41 17.52 4.54
CA LYS A 8 8.66 16.75 3.55
C LYS A 8 7.17 16.65 3.91
N ARG A 9 6.32 16.59 2.90
CA ARG A 9 4.87 16.54 2.99
C ARG A 9 4.38 15.21 2.44
N ALA A 10 3.72 14.41 3.26
CA ALA A 10 3.34 13.05 2.90
C ALA A 10 1.83 12.81 2.98
N LEU A 11 1.29 12.09 2.01
CA LEU A 11 -0.06 11.51 2.02
C LEU A 11 0.05 10.00 2.17
N VAL A 12 -0.66 9.44 3.15
CA VAL A 12 -0.69 7.98 3.41
C VAL A 12 -2.13 7.49 3.37
N THR A 13 -2.45 6.52 2.51
CA THR A 13 -3.75 5.86 2.48
C THR A 13 -3.77 4.63 3.39
N GLY A 14 -4.94 4.21 3.89
CA GLY A 14 -5.03 3.10 4.86
C GLY A 14 -4.43 3.46 6.22
N ALA A 15 -4.48 4.75 6.59
CA ALA A 15 -3.76 5.32 7.73
C ALA A 15 -4.33 4.92 9.11
N ALA A 16 -5.58 4.45 9.18
CA ALA A 16 -6.24 4.13 10.43
C ALA A 16 -5.69 2.86 11.11
N GLY A 17 -5.00 1.98 10.39
CA GLY A 17 -4.53 0.74 10.96
C GLY A 17 -3.27 0.15 10.34
N GLY A 18 -2.76 -0.90 10.96
CA GLY A 18 -1.70 -1.75 10.45
C GLY A 18 -0.45 -1.01 9.95
N VAL A 19 -0.05 -1.32 8.71
CA VAL A 19 1.12 -0.72 8.06
C VAL A 19 0.94 0.78 7.82
N GLY A 20 -0.30 1.23 7.51
CA GLY A 20 -0.56 2.66 7.26
C GLY A 20 -0.29 3.50 8.49
N ARG A 21 -0.83 3.10 9.64
CA ARG A 21 -0.58 3.79 10.91
C ARG A 21 0.90 3.79 11.28
N ALA A 22 1.58 2.64 11.21
CA ALA A 22 3.02 2.56 11.47
C ALA A 22 3.84 3.46 10.54
N THR A 23 3.41 3.59 9.26
CA THR A 23 4.05 4.50 8.30
C THR A 23 3.84 5.96 8.69
N VAL A 24 2.60 6.37 9.06
CA VAL A 24 2.31 7.73 9.52
C VAL A 24 3.17 8.08 10.74
N GLU A 25 3.18 7.19 11.75
CA GLU A 25 3.96 7.38 12.98
C GLU A 25 5.46 7.54 12.67
N LEU A 26 6.04 6.68 11.84
CA LEU A 26 7.45 6.74 11.48
C LEU A 26 7.82 8.00 10.70
N LEU A 27 7.07 8.33 9.64
CA LEU A 27 7.35 9.52 8.83
C LEU A 27 7.23 10.81 9.66
N THR A 28 6.22 10.88 10.55
CA THR A 28 6.04 12.02 11.46
C THR A 28 7.19 12.11 12.46
N ALA A 29 7.60 10.99 13.08
CA ALA A 29 8.72 10.97 14.02
C ALA A 29 10.05 11.40 13.37
N GLU A 30 10.16 11.23 12.05
CA GLU A 30 11.33 11.63 11.27
C GLU A 30 11.20 13.00 10.57
N GLY A 31 10.19 13.80 10.96
CA GLY A 31 10.07 15.21 10.60
C GLY A 31 9.16 15.53 9.42
N ALA A 32 8.42 14.55 8.86
CA ALA A 32 7.41 14.83 7.83
C ALA A 32 6.15 15.49 8.42
N ALA A 33 5.54 16.39 7.66
CA ALA A 33 4.14 16.74 7.81
C ALA A 33 3.30 15.67 7.08
N VAL A 34 2.46 14.93 7.80
CA VAL A 34 1.72 13.79 7.26
C VAL A 34 0.22 14.02 7.33
N VAL A 35 -0.49 13.75 6.25
CA VAL A 35 -1.94 13.57 6.24
C VAL A 35 -2.25 12.11 5.96
N GLY A 36 -2.92 11.47 6.91
CA GLY A 36 -3.48 10.13 6.74
C GLY A 36 -4.89 10.18 6.17
N VAL A 37 -5.24 9.25 5.29
CA VAL A 37 -6.60 9.06 4.77
C VAL A 37 -7.01 7.60 4.89
N ASP A 38 -8.29 7.34 5.22
CA ASP A 38 -8.84 6.00 5.38
C ASP A 38 -10.35 6.01 5.17
N LEU A 39 -10.94 4.84 4.96
CA LEU A 39 -12.39 4.66 4.99
C LEU A 39 -12.94 4.92 6.42
N ALA A 40 -12.20 4.48 7.44
CA ALA A 40 -12.45 4.78 8.84
C ALA A 40 -11.82 6.14 9.22
N ALA A 41 -12.61 7.21 9.09
CA ALA A 41 -12.17 8.55 9.49
C ALA A 41 -12.04 8.69 11.02
N GLY A 42 -11.19 9.59 11.45
CA GLY A 42 -10.98 9.96 12.86
C GLY A 42 -10.47 11.39 12.96
N ASP A 43 -10.12 11.86 14.16
CA ASP A 43 -9.70 13.25 14.39
C ASP A 43 -8.47 13.64 13.55
N GLU A 44 -7.56 12.71 13.29
CA GLU A 44 -6.33 12.93 12.54
C GLU A 44 -6.31 12.28 11.15
N VAL A 45 -7.35 11.51 10.80
CA VAL A 45 -7.47 10.76 9.54
C VAL A 45 -8.65 11.26 8.74
N LEU A 46 -8.41 11.74 7.52
CA LEU A 46 -9.48 12.19 6.63
C LEU A 46 -10.23 10.99 6.00
N PRO A 47 -11.54 11.12 5.78
CA PRO A 47 -12.31 10.08 5.10
C PRO A 47 -11.88 9.95 3.63
N CYS A 48 -11.66 8.71 3.18
CA CYS A 48 -11.38 8.41 1.79
C CYS A 48 -11.71 6.96 1.44
N ASP A 49 -12.65 6.76 0.53
CA ASP A 49 -12.78 5.51 -0.19
C ASP A 49 -11.88 5.56 -1.42
N VAL A 50 -10.77 4.82 -1.39
CA VAL A 50 -9.80 4.81 -2.49
C VAL A 50 -10.36 4.20 -3.79
N SER A 51 -11.45 3.45 -3.72
CA SER A 51 -12.12 2.88 -4.90
C SER A 51 -13.07 3.86 -5.59
N ASP A 52 -13.37 5.00 -4.95
CA ASP A 52 -14.21 6.07 -5.49
C ASP A 52 -13.40 7.28 -5.94
N GLN A 53 -13.53 7.65 -7.21
CA GLN A 53 -12.72 8.72 -7.81
C GLN A 53 -12.98 10.09 -7.19
N GLU A 54 -14.22 10.42 -6.85
CA GLU A 54 -14.56 11.72 -6.29
C GLU A 54 -14.09 11.81 -4.83
N SER A 55 -14.23 10.72 -4.06
CA SER A 55 -13.66 10.60 -2.72
C SER A 55 -12.15 10.81 -2.71
N VAL A 56 -11.43 10.17 -3.64
CA VAL A 56 -9.97 10.34 -3.79
C VAL A 56 -9.61 11.78 -4.13
N ARG A 57 -10.30 12.40 -5.10
CA ARG A 57 -10.04 13.80 -5.48
C ARG A 57 -10.23 14.76 -4.31
N ALA A 58 -11.31 14.60 -3.56
CA ALA A 58 -11.61 15.41 -2.39
C ALA A 58 -10.54 15.23 -1.30
N ALA A 59 -10.15 13.99 -1.00
CA ALA A 59 -9.15 13.69 0.02
C ALA A 59 -7.75 14.21 -0.35
N VAL A 60 -7.31 14.06 -1.61
CA VAL A 60 -6.02 14.59 -2.08
C VAL A 60 -6.04 16.13 -2.05
N ALA A 61 -7.12 16.78 -2.49
CA ALA A 61 -7.23 18.23 -2.43
C ALA A 61 -7.14 18.75 -0.99
N ALA A 62 -7.86 18.12 -0.05
CA ALA A 62 -7.81 18.49 1.36
C ALA A 62 -6.42 18.26 1.98
N ALA A 63 -5.71 17.18 1.59
CA ALA A 63 -4.34 16.92 2.03
C ALA A 63 -3.38 18.00 1.51
N VAL A 64 -3.48 18.36 0.23
CA VAL A 64 -2.68 19.42 -0.39
C VAL A 64 -2.93 20.78 0.27
N GLU A 65 -4.19 21.12 0.57
CA GLU A 65 -4.55 22.37 1.27
C GLU A 65 -3.90 22.42 2.66
N ARG A 66 -3.94 21.33 3.42
CA ARG A 66 -3.35 21.24 4.77
C ARG A 66 -1.83 21.31 4.76
N LEU A 67 -1.20 20.67 3.77
CA LEU A 67 0.26 20.52 3.71
C LEU A 67 0.96 21.59 2.87
N GLY A 68 0.24 22.30 2.01
CA GLY A 68 0.80 23.24 1.06
C GLY A 68 1.51 22.56 -0.14
N GLY A 69 1.22 21.30 -0.40
CA GLY A 69 1.77 20.51 -1.51
C GLY A 69 2.04 19.05 -1.11
N LEU A 70 2.66 18.26 -1.99
CA LEU A 70 3.01 16.85 -1.72
C LEU A 70 4.41 16.53 -2.23
N ASP A 71 5.19 15.81 -1.40
CA ASP A 71 6.51 15.27 -1.73
C ASP A 71 6.49 13.73 -1.78
N VAL A 72 5.62 13.10 -0.97
CA VAL A 72 5.54 11.65 -0.82
C VAL A 72 4.08 11.21 -0.84
N VAL A 73 3.79 10.19 -1.62
CA VAL A 73 2.51 9.46 -1.59
C VAL A 73 2.77 8.00 -1.23
N VAL A 74 2.10 7.50 -0.19
CA VAL A 74 2.17 6.10 0.20
C VAL A 74 0.80 5.44 0.06
N ASN A 75 0.67 4.56 -0.93
CA ASN A 75 -0.53 3.76 -1.14
C ASN A 75 -0.47 2.50 -0.27
N VAL A 76 -1.16 2.51 0.87
CA VAL A 76 -1.21 1.36 1.79
C VAL A 76 -2.58 0.70 1.82
N ALA A 77 -3.66 1.45 1.60
CA ALA A 77 -5.03 0.93 1.62
C ALA A 77 -5.16 -0.36 0.80
N GLY A 78 -5.78 -1.36 1.39
CA GLY A 78 -5.96 -2.65 0.74
C GLY A 78 -6.90 -3.56 1.51
N ILE A 79 -7.46 -4.53 0.80
CA ILE A 79 -8.32 -5.57 1.35
C ILE A 79 -7.81 -6.94 0.91
N ASP A 80 -8.11 -7.96 1.72
CA ASP A 80 -7.88 -9.36 1.43
C ASP A 80 -9.07 -10.19 1.89
N GLN A 81 -9.42 -11.21 1.12
CA GLN A 81 -10.46 -12.15 1.46
C GLN A 81 -10.16 -13.51 0.82
N PHE A 82 -10.25 -14.57 1.63
CA PHE A 82 -10.12 -15.92 1.12
C PHE A 82 -11.44 -16.40 0.49
N ARG A 83 -11.37 -17.03 -0.69
CA ARG A 83 -12.52 -17.65 -1.38
C ARG A 83 -12.01 -18.82 -2.21
N LYS A 84 -12.71 -19.96 -2.20
CA LYS A 84 -12.55 -20.96 -3.25
C LYS A 84 -12.86 -20.32 -4.60
N PHE A 85 -12.19 -20.74 -5.65
CA PHE A 85 -12.39 -20.12 -6.96
C PHE A 85 -13.82 -20.28 -7.48
N GLU A 86 -14.45 -21.40 -7.18
CA GLU A 86 -15.87 -21.70 -7.52
C GLU A 86 -16.87 -20.76 -6.81
N ASP A 87 -16.51 -20.23 -5.62
CA ASP A 87 -17.32 -19.33 -4.81
C ASP A 87 -16.99 -17.85 -5.01
N LEU A 88 -16.01 -17.55 -5.86
CA LEU A 88 -15.58 -16.18 -6.12
C LEU A 88 -16.59 -15.48 -7.04
N ASP A 89 -17.44 -14.64 -6.45
CA ASP A 89 -18.37 -13.83 -7.21
C ASP A 89 -17.72 -12.58 -7.84
N LEU A 90 -18.41 -12.01 -8.84
CA LEU A 90 -17.92 -10.84 -9.57
C LEU A 90 -17.83 -9.60 -8.67
N ALA A 91 -18.69 -9.43 -7.67
CA ALA A 91 -18.65 -8.28 -6.77
C ALA A 91 -17.40 -8.31 -5.89
N THR A 92 -17.07 -9.46 -5.32
CA THR A 92 -15.83 -9.68 -4.56
C THR A 92 -14.59 -9.44 -5.43
N TRP A 93 -14.60 -9.96 -6.66
CA TRP A 93 -13.53 -9.71 -7.63
C TRP A 93 -13.35 -8.21 -7.89
N GLN A 94 -14.42 -7.51 -8.26
CA GLN A 94 -14.40 -6.08 -8.56
C GLN A 94 -13.98 -5.24 -7.36
N ARG A 95 -14.40 -5.60 -6.14
CA ARG A 95 -14.01 -4.92 -4.92
C ARG A 95 -12.50 -5.01 -4.68
N HIS A 96 -11.88 -6.18 -4.89
CA HIS A 96 -10.42 -6.33 -4.78
C HIS A 96 -9.69 -5.49 -5.82
N LEU A 97 -10.12 -5.51 -7.08
CA LEU A 97 -9.53 -4.66 -8.12
C LEU A 97 -9.75 -3.18 -7.82
N GLY A 98 -10.95 -2.80 -7.36
CA GLY A 98 -11.30 -1.43 -7.01
C GLY A 98 -10.35 -0.85 -5.95
N VAL A 99 -10.20 -1.55 -4.82
CA VAL A 99 -9.39 -1.06 -3.71
C VAL A 99 -7.89 -1.24 -3.99
N ASN A 100 -7.45 -2.45 -4.36
CA ASN A 100 -6.02 -2.78 -4.38
C ASN A 100 -5.28 -2.34 -5.64
N LEU A 101 -5.98 -2.06 -6.75
CA LEU A 101 -5.40 -1.71 -8.04
C LEU A 101 -5.87 -0.35 -8.54
N THR A 102 -7.19 -0.16 -8.66
CA THR A 102 -7.76 1.11 -9.13
C THR A 102 -7.49 2.23 -8.12
N GLY A 103 -7.58 1.95 -6.82
CA GLY A 103 -7.30 2.92 -5.77
C GLY A 103 -5.91 3.54 -5.87
N PRO A 104 -4.82 2.77 -5.86
CA PRO A 104 -3.48 3.30 -6.09
C PRO A 104 -3.32 4.07 -7.41
N MET A 105 -4.01 3.69 -8.47
CA MET A 105 -4.04 4.44 -9.74
C MET A 105 -4.69 5.81 -9.54
N LEU A 106 -5.88 5.86 -8.94
CA LEU A 106 -6.63 7.11 -8.72
C LEU A 106 -5.87 8.09 -7.80
N VAL A 107 -5.33 7.57 -6.68
CA VAL A 107 -4.55 8.38 -5.73
C VAL A 107 -3.30 8.94 -6.39
N SER A 108 -2.56 8.10 -7.11
CA SER A 108 -1.34 8.53 -7.83
C SER A 108 -1.66 9.57 -8.89
N GLN A 109 -2.74 9.38 -9.66
CA GLN A 109 -3.18 10.31 -10.69
C GLN A 109 -3.58 11.68 -10.09
N ALA A 110 -4.36 11.67 -9.01
CA ALA A 110 -4.78 12.92 -8.35
C ALA A 110 -3.60 13.67 -7.71
N ALA A 111 -2.60 12.97 -7.18
CA ALA A 111 -1.42 13.57 -6.57
C ALA A 111 -0.36 14.04 -7.59
N LEU A 112 -0.40 13.54 -8.83
CA LEU A 112 0.66 13.74 -9.83
C LEU A 112 1.01 15.21 -10.11
N PRO A 113 0.06 16.17 -10.22
CA PRO A 113 0.42 17.58 -10.43
C PRO A 113 1.36 18.10 -9.32
N HIS A 114 1.07 17.76 -8.07
CA HIS A 114 1.84 18.22 -6.91
C HIS A 114 3.20 17.51 -6.78
N LEU A 115 3.26 16.22 -7.16
CA LEU A 115 4.51 15.46 -7.20
C LEU A 115 5.44 15.96 -8.33
N ARG A 116 4.91 16.50 -9.43
CA ARG A 116 5.73 17.16 -10.46
C ARG A 116 6.39 18.43 -9.96
N GLU A 117 5.67 19.24 -9.18
CA GLU A 117 6.21 20.46 -8.60
C GLU A 117 7.37 20.19 -7.62
N SER A 118 7.24 19.12 -6.81
CA SER A 118 8.22 18.75 -5.79
C SER A 118 9.31 17.80 -6.29
N ARG A 119 9.14 17.18 -7.47
CA ARG A 119 9.91 16.00 -7.93
C ARG A 119 9.89 14.88 -6.88
N GLY A 120 8.69 14.61 -6.37
CA GLY A 120 8.45 13.73 -5.25
C GLY A 120 8.54 12.24 -5.58
N ASN A 121 7.86 11.43 -4.76
CA ASN A 121 7.86 10.00 -5.00
C ASN A 121 6.55 9.31 -4.56
N ILE A 122 6.35 8.10 -5.10
CA ILE A 122 5.24 7.22 -4.79
C ILE A 122 5.81 5.89 -4.28
N VAL A 123 5.33 5.44 -3.12
CA VAL A 123 5.60 4.09 -2.61
C VAL A 123 4.27 3.36 -2.46
N THR A 124 4.15 2.17 -3.04
CA THR A 124 2.90 1.40 -3.02
C THR A 124 3.10 0.05 -2.34
N ILE A 125 2.21 -0.28 -1.42
CA ILE A 125 2.19 -1.59 -0.78
C ILE A 125 1.44 -2.59 -1.67
N ALA A 126 2.21 -3.52 -2.25
CA ALA A 126 1.65 -4.69 -2.91
C ALA A 126 1.55 -5.87 -1.93
N SER A 127 2.12 -6.99 -2.27
CA SER A 127 2.25 -8.21 -1.45
C SER A 127 3.15 -9.21 -2.18
N ILE A 128 3.74 -10.15 -1.46
CA ILE A 128 4.34 -11.32 -2.10
C ILE A 128 3.31 -12.14 -2.89
N ALA A 129 2.01 -12.04 -2.56
CA ALA A 129 0.92 -12.62 -3.35
C ALA A 129 0.84 -12.05 -4.78
N GLY A 130 1.43 -10.88 -5.04
CA GLY A 130 1.59 -10.33 -6.38
C GLY A 130 2.82 -10.85 -7.14
N LEU A 131 3.75 -11.50 -6.44
CA LEU A 131 4.96 -12.11 -7.02
C LEU A 131 4.80 -13.61 -7.19
N ARG A 132 4.05 -14.23 -6.29
CA ARG A 132 3.86 -15.66 -6.17
C ARG A 132 2.39 -15.94 -5.82
N ALA A 133 1.72 -16.77 -6.62
CA ALA A 133 0.32 -17.10 -6.39
C ALA A 133 0.10 -17.79 -5.02
N GLN A 134 -1.07 -17.53 -4.44
CA GLN A 134 -1.53 -18.17 -3.20
C GLN A 134 -2.92 -18.78 -3.43
N PRO A 135 -3.21 -19.97 -2.88
CA PRO A 135 -4.52 -20.60 -3.01
C PRO A 135 -5.58 -19.75 -2.31
N TYR A 136 -6.81 -19.82 -2.80
CA TYR A 136 -7.98 -19.14 -2.25
C TYR A 136 -7.94 -17.61 -2.29
N GLN A 137 -6.94 -17.01 -2.94
CA GLN A 137 -6.73 -15.57 -3.05
C GLN A 137 -6.66 -15.08 -4.51
N ALA A 138 -7.40 -15.68 -5.44
CA ALA A 138 -7.31 -15.37 -6.85
C ALA A 138 -7.50 -13.87 -7.16
N ALA A 139 -8.53 -13.21 -6.59
CA ALA A 139 -8.78 -11.77 -6.78
C ALA A 139 -7.68 -10.90 -6.15
N TYR A 140 -7.22 -11.29 -4.95
CA TYR A 140 -6.13 -10.60 -4.27
C TYR A 140 -4.83 -10.69 -5.05
N CYS A 141 -4.41 -11.91 -5.44
CA CYS A 141 -3.19 -12.13 -6.24
C CYS A 141 -3.24 -11.34 -7.56
N ALA A 142 -4.36 -11.39 -8.28
CA ALA A 142 -4.54 -10.63 -9.52
C ALA A 142 -4.39 -9.12 -9.29
N SER A 143 -5.04 -8.57 -8.24
CA SER A 143 -4.96 -7.16 -7.91
C SER A 143 -3.54 -6.72 -7.53
N LYS A 144 -2.83 -7.53 -6.72
CA LYS A 144 -1.47 -7.23 -6.26
C LYS A 144 -0.41 -7.41 -7.36
N SER A 145 -0.59 -8.37 -8.28
CA SER A 145 0.24 -8.47 -9.50
C SER A 145 -0.01 -7.27 -10.43
N GLY A 146 -1.28 -6.88 -10.59
CA GLY A 146 -1.65 -5.72 -11.40
C GLY A 146 -1.04 -4.43 -10.90
N VAL A 147 -1.08 -4.17 -9.58
CA VAL A 147 -0.51 -2.94 -9.02
C VAL A 147 1.02 -2.90 -9.13
N ILE A 148 1.72 -4.02 -9.00
CA ILE A 148 3.16 -4.09 -9.26
C ILE A 148 3.46 -3.64 -10.70
N SER A 149 2.73 -4.18 -11.68
CA SER A 149 2.90 -3.83 -13.09
C SER A 149 2.57 -2.36 -13.35
N LEU A 150 1.48 -1.85 -12.77
CA LEU A 150 1.09 -0.43 -12.84
C LEU A 150 2.20 0.48 -12.32
N MET A 151 2.74 0.21 -11.13
CA MET A 151 3.80 1.05 -10.56
C MET A 151 5.09 1.03 -11.37
N LYS A 152 5.45 -0.11 -11.98
CA LYS A 152 6.58 -0.19 -12.91
C LYS A 152 6.36 0.66 -14.16
N SER A 153 5.15 0.66 -14.72
CA SER A 153 4.80 1.51 -15.85
C SER A 153 4.93 2.99 -15.50
N LEU A 154 4.37 3.40 -14.35
CA LEU A 154 4.48 4.77 -13.88
C LEU A 154 5.94 5.18 -13.59
N ALA A 155 6.77 4.27 -13.08
CA ALA A 155 8.18 4.54 -12.83
C ALA A 155 8.94 4.90 -14.13
N LEU A 156 8.64 4.22 -15.22
CA LEU A 156 9.22 4.51 -16.54
C LEU A 156 8.69 5.82 -17.12
N GLU A 157 7.38 6.04 -17.04
CA GLU A 157 6.73 7.24 -17.58
C GLU A 157 7.17 8.51 -16.85
N LEU A 158 7.27 8.46 -15.51
CA LEU A 158 7.51 9.63 -14.68
C LEU A 158 9.00 9.90 -14.38
N ALA A 159 9.90 9.03 -14.86
CA ALA A 159 11.34 9.20 -14.64
C ALA A 159 11.88 10.53 -15.20
N ALA A 160 11.37 10.97 -16.35
CA ALA A 160 11.75 12.24 -16.95
C ALA A 160 11.29 13.47 -16.13
N ASP A 161 10.21 13.32 -15.35
CA ASP A 161 9.71 14.33 -14.43
C ASP A 161 10.53 14.36 -13.10
N GLY A 162 11.46 13.43 -12.93
CA GLY A 162 12.23 13.26 -11.70
C GLY A 162 11.44 12.64 -10.55
N ILE A 163 10.29 12.03 -10.84
CA ILE A 163 9.42 11.35 -9.86
C ILE A 163 9.84 9.88 -9.77
N ARG A 164 10.09 9.39 -8.54
CA ARG A 164 10.40 7.99 -8.29
C ARG A 164 9.12 7.23 -7.91
N VAL A 165 8.98 6.00 -8.40
CA VAL A 165 7.84 5.14 -8.10
C VAL A 165 8.34 3.75 -7.75
N ASN A 166 8.06 3.27 -6.53
CA ASN A 166 8.54 1.99 -6.03
C ASN A 166 7.42 1.20 -5.35
N THR A 167 7.64 -0.08 -5.20
CA THR A 167 6.69 -1.02 -4.62
C THR A 167 7.34 -1.81 -3.49
N VAL A 168 6.65 -1.96 -2.37
CA VAL A 168 7.00 -2.88 -1.29
C VAL A 168 6.06 -4.09 -1.34
N CYS A 169 6.62 -5.28 -1.24
CA CYS A 169 5.89 -6.55 -1.25
C CYS A 169 6.08 -7.26 0.11
N PRO A 170 5.22 -7.00 1.10
CA PRO A 170 5.30 -7.68 2.37
C PRO A 170 4.90 -9.16 2.28
N GLY A 171 5.48 -9.99 3.16
CA GLY A 171 4.96 -11.29 3.55
C GLY A 171 3.85 -11.19 4.59
N GLY A 172 3.80 -12.11 5.55
CA GLY A 172 2.85 -12.07 6.66
C GLY A 172 3.13 -10.91 7.64
N VAL A 173 2.18 -10.02 7.84
CA VAL A 173 2.28 -8.87 8.75
C VAL A 173 1.23 -8.97 9.84
N GLN A 174 1.58 -8.65 11.08
CA GLN A 174 0.67 -8.58 12.23
C GLN A 174 -0.25 -7.36 12.10
N THR A 175 -1.35 -7.51 11.40
CA THR A 175 -2.38 -6.49 11.21
C THR A 175 -3.76 -7.12 11.34
N ASP A 176 -4.80 -6.30 11.39
CA ASP A 176 -6.18 -6.80 11.40
C ASP A 176 -6.59 -7.45 10.07
N LEU A 177 -5.89 -7.14 8.97
CA LEU A 177 -6.23 -7.63 7.63
C LEU A 177 -6.24 -9.18 7.54
N PRO A 178 -5.12 -9.90 7.85
CA PRO A 178 -5.15 -11.37 7.81
C PRO A 178 -5.98 -11.98 8.94
N THR A 179 -6.09 -11.30 10.09
CA THR A 179 -6.90 -11.75 11.22
C THR A 179 -8.38 -11.74 10.86
N ASN A 180 -8.86 -10.68 10.20
CA ASN A 180 -10.23 -10.57 9.75
C ASN A 180 -10.52 -11.59 8.63
N ALA A 181 -9.64 -11.71 7.64
CA ALA A 181 -9.78 -12.69 6.57
C ALA A 181 -9.83 -14.14 7.11
N ALA A 182 -8.98 -14.49 8.08
CA ALA A 182 -9.00 -15.80 8.71
C ALA A 182 -10.23 -16.02 9.62
N ALA A 183 -10.69 -14.97 10.32
CA ALA A 183 -11.87 -15.06 11.20
C ALA A 183 -13.16 -15.28 10.39
N GLU A 184 -13.30 -14.62 9.24
CA GLU A 184 -14.44 -14.80 8.33
C GLU A 184 -14.57 -16.23 7.78
N HIS A 185 -13.47 -16.99 7.78
CA HIS A 185 -13.40 -18.33 7.18
C HIS A 185 -13.00 -19.43 8.16
N ARG A 186 -13.05 -19.17 9.47
CA ARG A 186 -12.66 -20.14 10.51
C ARG A 186 -13.39 -21.49 10.40
N ASP A 187 -14.64 -21.47 10.00
CA ASP A 187 -15.50 -22.65 9.83
C ASP A 187 -15.64 -23.04 8.36
N SER A 188 -14.80 -22.52 7.46
CA SER A 188 -14.82 -22.88 6.05
C SER A 188 -14.08 -24.20 5.79
N ASP A 189 -14.46 -24.84 4.69
CA ASP A 189 -13.82 -26.06 4.20
C ASP A 189 -12.55 -25.81 3.37
N LEU A 190 -11.81 -24.72 3.65
CA LEU A 190 -10.52 -24.42 3.05
C LEU A 190 -9.44 -25.36 3.54
N ASP A 191 -8.55 -25.79 2.65
CA ASP A 191 -7.35 -26.50 3.05
C ASP A 191 -6.32 -25.54 3.65
N TRP A 192 -6.36 -25.42 4.97
CA TRP A 192 -5.48 -24.56 5.74
C TRP A 192 -4.03 -25.01 5.68
N GLY A 193 -3.77 -26.34 5.47
CA GLY A 193 -2.42 -26.86 5.26
C GLY A 193 -1.79 -26.28 4.01
N LEU A 194 -2.49 -26.38 2.88
CA LEU A 194 -2.09 -25.79 1.61
C LEU A 194 -1.88 -24.28 1.70
N LEU A 195 -2.79 -23.58 2.39
CA LEU A 195 -2.69 -22.14 2.60
C LEU A 195 -1.42 -21.78 3.39
N MET A 196 -1.15 -22.47 4.50
CA MET A 196 0.01 -22.18 5.36
C MET A 196 1.35 -22.48 4.67
N GLU A 197 1.44 -23.54 3.86
CA GLU A 197 2.65 -23.85 3.09
C GLU A 197 3.03 -22.76 2.07
N THR A 198 2.02 -22.09 1.53
CA THR A 198 2.20 -21.08 0.48
C THR A 198 2.07 -19.64 0.97
N SER A 199 1.58 -19.45 2.21
CA SER A 199 1.32 -18.12 2.77
C SER A 199 2.60 -17.36 3.08
N GLY A 200 2.47 -16.04 3.11
CA GLY A 200 3.52 -15.14 3.57
C GLY A 200 3.92 -15.30 5.04
N ALA A 201 3.18 -16.10 5.79
CA ALA A 201 3.41 -16.35 7.22
C ALA A 201 4.32 -17.56 7.50
N ARG A 202 4.87 -18.25 6.47
CA ARG A 202 5.71 -19.45 6.64
C ARG A 202 6.82 -19.27 7.68
N TYR A 203 7.40 -18.09 7.77
CA TYR A 203 8.46 -17.76 8.74
C TYR A 203 7.96 -16.80 9.84
N GLY A 204 6.67 -16.85 10.14
CA GLY A 204 6.00 -16.03 11.13
C GLY A 204 5.59 -14.65 10.61
N PHE A 205 4.77 -13.98 11.39
CA PHE A 205 4.31 -12.62 11.08
C PHE A 205 5.37 -11.61 11.54
N MET A 206 5.59 -10.56 10.73
CA MET A 206 6.42 -9.42 11.09
C MET A 206 5.57 -8.26 11.65
N PRO A 207 6.12 -7.39 12.51
CA PRO A 207 5.42 -6.19 12.93
C PRO A 207 5.24 -5.22 11.75
N PRO A 208 4.19 -4.39 11.75
CA PRO A 208 3.98 -3.35 10.72
C PRO A 208 5.15 -2.39 10.55
N SER A 209 5.93 -2.16 11.61
CA SER A 209 7.14 -1.32 11.59
C SER A 209 8.19 -1.80 10.60
N ASP A 210 8.39 -3.12 10.42
CA ASP A 210 9.37 -3.65 9.47
C ASP A 210 9.02 -3.23 8.02
N VAL A 211 7.72 -3.14 7.72
CA VAL A 211 7.23 -2.67 6.41
C VAL A 211 7.34 -1.13 6.31
N ALA A 212 7.01 -0.42 7.40
CA ALA A 212 7.13 1.04 7.45
C ALA A 212 8.59 1.50 7.25
N ASP A 213 9.57 0.77 7.78
CA ASP A 213 11.00 1.05 7.56
C ASP A 213 11.40 0.93 6.08
N ALA A 214 10.89 -0.09 5.38
CA ALA A 214 11.12 -0.24 3.94
C ALA A 214 10.46 0.88 3.13
N VAL A 215 9.24 1.30 3.50
CA VAL A 215 8.54 2.46 2.92
C VAL A 215 9.38 3.71 3.14
N ALA A 216 9.81 3.97 4.37
CA ALA A 216 10.61 5.15 4.71
C ALA A 216 11.95 5.17 3.96
N TYR A 217 12.62 4.02 3.76
CA TYR A 217 13.80 3.95 2.92
C TYR A 217 13.49 4.39 1.49
N LEU A 218 12.49 3.78 0.84
CA LEU A 218 12.15 4.07 -0.56
C LEU A 218 11.61 5.50 -0.76
N ALA A 219 10.95 6.06 0.24
CA ALA A 219 10.43 7.43 0.23
C ALA A 219 11.52 8.48 0.47
N SER A 220 12.63 8.13 1.11
CA SER A 220 13.71 9.05 1.48
C SER A 220 14.68 9.36 0.34
N ASP A 221 15.53 10.37 0.54
CA ASP A 221 16.61 10.73 -0.37
C ASP A 221 17.73 9.66 -0.40
N ALA A 222 17.79 8.73 0.58
CA ALA A 222 18.69 7.58 0.54
C ALA A 222 18.39 6.63 -0.64
N ALA A 223 17.16 6.68 -1.18
CA ALA A 223 16.73 5.92 -2.35
C ALA A 223 16.67 6.78 -3.63
N ALA A 224 17.46 7.88 -3.73
CA ALA A 224 17.37 8.82 -4.85
C ALA A 224 17.61 8.18 -6.23
N ALA A 225 18.40 7.10 -6.31
CA ALA A 225 18.66 6.35 -7.54
C ALA A 225 17.71 5.15 -7.75
N VAL A 226 16.70 4.96 -6.87
CA VAL A 226 15.82 3.80 -6.89
C VAL A 226 14.44 4.20 -7.42
N THR A 227 14.09 3.72 -8.61
CA THR A 227 12.75 3.81 -9.20
C THR A 227 12.42 2.52 -9.95
N GLY A 228 11.15 2.12 -9.97
CA GLY A 228 10.69 0.86 -10.55
C GLY A 228 11.05 -0.40 -9.75
N ALA A 229 11.61 -0.23 -8.55
CA ALA A 229 11.97 -1.35 -7.70
C ALA A 229 10.74 -2.03 -7.11
N VAL A 230 10.87 -3.35 -6.92
CA VAL A 230 9.92 -4.20 -6.17
C VAL A 230 10.71 -4.81 -5.02
N LEU A 231 10.50 -4.28 -3.82
CA LEU A 231 11.23 -4.67 -2.63
C LEU A 231 10.41 -5.67 -1.81
N SER A 232 10.85 -6.91 -1.72
CA SER A 232 10.25 -7.91 -0.84
C SER A 232 10.69 -7.67 0.61
N VAL A 233 9.71 -7.66 1.51
CA VAL A 233 9.91 -7.61 2.97
C VAL A 233 9.14 -8.80 3.55
N ASP A 234 9.75 -9.98 3.54
CA ASP A 234 9.02 -11.24 3.69
C ASP A 234 9.79 -12.36 4.39
N ARG A 235 10.94 -12.04 4.97
CA ARG A 235 11.83 -13.02 5.64
C ARG A 235 12.24 -14.19 4.73
N GLY A 236 12.32 -13.95 3.40
CA GLY A 236 12.71 -14.99 2.43
C GLY A 236 11.57 -15.93 2.01
N THR A 237 10.31 -15.57 2.27
CA THR A 237 9.15 -16.44 1.94
C THR A 237 8.92 -16.56 0.43
N ALA A 238 9.26 -15.55 -0.36
CA ALA A 238 9.06 -15.52 -1.82
C ALA A 238 10.29 -15.96 -2.64
N CYS A 239 11.37 -16.39 -1.97
CA CYS A 239 12.56 -16.90 -2.62
C CYS A 239 12.39 -18.34 -3.11
#